data_0da54161d8712f954533bec42341856a
#
_entry.id   0da54161d8712f954533bec42341856a
#
_cell.length_a   1.000
_cell.length_b   1.000
_cell.length_c   1.000
_cell.angle_alpha   90.00
_cell.angle_beta   90.00
_cell.angle_gamma   90.00
#
_symmetry.space_group_name_H-M   'P 1'
#
loop_
_entity.id
_entity.type
_entity.pdbx_description
1 polymer ?
#
loop_
_entity_poly.entity_id
_entity_poly.type
_entity_poly.pdbx_seq_one_letter_code
_entity_poly.pdbx_strand_id
1 'polypeptide(L)'
;MKNFIVKPLFLLALLAGASLSIAACEKDNNFTRRNMLQVDETYGYSNINLQDCQYNLDNLPIESLSPGEKTSILFMREEEKLARDIYLKFQEKWNLNAFGNISASEQTHMDAMLKLITKYNLTDPVGANGVGVFTNSDLQALYDALLSQGETSLIEALKVAALVEEVDIVDLQTALATVVDNQDVEMVYENLLAASRNHLRAFVKNLQNQGVTYVPQRLTQAEFDAIINSGWEHGQHGG
;
A
#
# COMPACT_ATOMS: atom_id res chain seq x y z
N MET A 1 -23.92 6.50 15.45
CA MET A 1 -22.71 6.27 14.68
C MET A 1 -23.15 5.99 13.25
N LYS A 2 -22.80 6.85 12.31
CA LYS A 2 -23.08 6.60 10.88
C LYS A 2 -21.97 5.66 10.41
N ASN A 3 -22.33 4.43 10.07
CA ASN A 3 -21.41 3.52 9.38
C ASN A 3 -21.11 4.13 8.01
N PHE A 4 -19.90 4.68 7.85
CA PHE A 4 -19.38 4.98 6.53
C PHE A 4 -19.12 3.65 5.83
N ILE A 5 -20.00 3.27 4.94
CA ILE A 5 -19.76 2.17 4.02
C ILE A 5 -18.78 2.73 2.98
N VAL A 6 -17.50 2.56 3.24
CA VAL A 6 -16.47 2.76 2.20
C VAL A 6 -16.67 1.62 1.21
N LYS A 7 -17.28 1.92 0.06
CA LYS A 7 -17.38 0.97 -1.05
C LYS A 7 -15.96 0.70 -1.59
N PRO A 8 -15.67 -0.49 -2.14
CA PRO A 8 -14.41 -0.70 -2.83
C PRO A 8 -14.28 0.38 -3.91
N LEU A 9 -13.20 1.15 -3.86
CA LEU A 9 -12.94 2.25 -4.78
C LEU A 9 -12.66 1.76 -6.20
N PHE A 10 -12.31 0.48 -6.34
CA PHE A 10 -12.10 -0.17 -7.62
C PHE A 10 -13.42 -0.76 -8.18
N LEU A 11 -14.19 0.05 -8.90
CA LEU A 11 -15.25 -0.47 -9.79
C LEU A 11 -14.67 -0.62 -11.20
N LEU A 12 -13.95 -1.73 -11.44
CA LEU A 12 -13.47 -2.05 -12.78
C LEU A 12 -14.61 -2.68 -13.59
N ALA A 13 -15.00 -2.02 -14.67
CA ALA A 13 -15.88 -2.62 -15.68
C ALA A 13 -15.14 -3.76 -16.38
N LEU A 14 -15.64 -5.00 -16.24
CA LEU A 14 -15.18 -6.16 -17.01
C LEU A 14 -15.41 -5.93 -18.49
N LEU A 15 -14.37 -5.68 -19.27
CA LEU A 15 -14.35 -5.86 -20.71
C LEU A 15 -13.57 -7.16 -20.98
N ALA A 16 -14.28 -8.20 -21.37
CA ALA A 16 -13.70 -9.45 -21.82
C ALA A 16 -12.97 -9.22 -23.16
N GLY A 17 -11.65 -9.17 -23.11
CA GLY A 17 -10.78 -9.13 -24.29
C GLY A 17 -10.08 -10.48 -24.47
N ALA A 18 -10.23 -11.11 -25.62
CA ALA A 18 -9.59 -12.35 -25.99
C ALA A 18 -8.07 -12.19 -26.08
N SER A 19 -7.32 -12.95 -25.28
CA SER A 19 -5.88 -12.99 -25.30
C SER A 19 -5.33 -13.75 -26.50
N LEU A 20 -4.62 -13.06 -27.39
CA LEU A 20 -3.67 -13.69 -28.32
C LEU A 20 -2.34 -13.86 -27.56
N SER A 21 -1.99 -15.08 -27.24
CA SER A 21 -0.69 -15.42 -26.70
C SER A 21 0.39 -15.27 -27.77
N ILE A 22 1.18 -14.22 -27.72
CA ILE A 22 2.46 -14.11 -28.43
C ILE A 22 3.53 -14.72 -27.51
N ALA A 23 4.13 -15.82 -27.94
CA ALA A 23 5.28 -16.41 -27.24
C ALA A 23 6.42 -15.38 -27.16
N ALA A 24 6.62 -14.80 -26.01
CA ALA A 24 7.79 -13.97 -25.72
C ALA A 24 9.02 -14.89 -25.64
N CYS A 25 10.07 -14.51 -26.35
CA CYS A 25 11.40 -15.15 -26.26
C CYS A 25 11.89 -14.96 -24.81
N GLU A 26 11.94 -16.03 -24.03
CA GLU A 26 12.62 -16.03 -22.73
C GLU A 26 14.10 -15.69 -22.96
N LYS A 27 14.49 -14.49 -22.58
CA LYS A 27 15.89 -14.23 -22.25
C LYS A 27 16.14 -14.91 -20.91
N ASP A 28 17.01 -15.91 -20.88
CA ASP A 28 17.62 -16.44 -19.66
C ASP A 28 18.37 -15.31 -18.95
N ASN A 29 17.65 -14.48 -18.22
CA ASN A 29 18.21 -13.51 -17.30
C ASN A 29 18.45 -14.24 -15.98
N ASN A 30 19.68 -14.66 -15.77
CA ASN A 30 20.21 -15.26 -14.53
C ASN A 30 20.32 -14.14 -13.44
N PHE A 31 19.27 -13.30 -13.33
CA PHE A 31 19.25 -12.23 -12.33
C PHE A 31 18.46 -12.71 -11.11
N THR A 32 19.05 -12.54 -9.94
CA THR A 32 18.39 -12.85 -8.68
C THR A 32 17.75 -11.57 -8.14
N ARG A 33 16.45 -11.60 -7.93
CA ARG A 33 15.73 -10.49 -7.27
C ARG A 33 16.31 -10.26 -5.88
N ARG A 34 16.56 -9.00 -5.53
CA ARG A 34 16.98 -8.61 -4.19
C ARG A 34 15.75 -8.42 -3.31
N ASN A 35 15.86 -8.82 -2.05
CA ASN A 35 14.84 -8.48 -1.07
C ASN A 35 14.84 -6.97 -0.85
N MET A 36 13.72 -6.33 -1.11
CA MET A 36 13.60 -4.88 -0.96
C MET A 36 12.80 -4.45 0.27
N LEU A 37 12.25 -5.40 1.05
CA LEU A 37 11.52 -5.09 2.28
C LEU A 37 12.45 -5.12 3.49
N GLN A 38 12.53 -4.00 4.22
CA GLN A 38 13.29 -3.84 5.45
C GLN A 38 12.32 -3.65 6.62
N VAL A 39 12.29 -4.61 7.54
CA VAL A 39 11.31 -4.70 8.62
C VAL A 39 11.97 -4.43 9.96
N ASP A 40 11.38 -3.52 10.74
CA ASP A 40 11.69 -3.33 12.15
C ASP A 40 10.54 -3.86 13.02
N GLU A 41 10.71 -5.06 13.55
CA GLU A 41 9.69 -5.73 14.38
C GLU A 41 9.49 -5.05 15.74
N THR A 42 10.48 -4.29 16.21
CA THR A 42 10.41 -3.60 17.50
C THR A 42 9.45 -2.42 17.44
N TYR A 43 9.58 -1.63 16.38
CA TYR A 43 8.76 -0.43 16.17
C TYR A 43 7.61 -0.62 15.20
N GLY A 44 7.56 -1.78 14.52
CA GLY A 44 6.42 -2.20 13.71
C GLY A 44 6.29 -1.46 12.38
N TYR A 45 7.41 -1.13 11.72
CA TYR A 45 7.38 -0.51 10.40
C TYR A 45 8.15 -1.33 9.36
N SER A 46 7.86 -1.11 8.09
CA SER A 46 8.39 -1.87 6.96
C SER A 46 8.71 -0.95 5.79
N ASN A 47 9.99 -0.60 5.63
CA ASN A 47 10.47 0.29 4.57
C ASN A 47 10.78 -0.48 3.29
N ILE A 48 10.58 0.16 2.14
CA ILE A 48 11.14 -0.32 0.87
C ILE A 48 12.57 0.20 0.72
N ASN A 49 13.54 -0.70 0.53
CA ASN A 49 14.89 -0.35 0.11
C ASN A 49 14.87 0.12 -1.35
N LEU A 50 14.95 1.42 -1.55
CA LEU A 50 14.82 2.03 -2.88
C LEU A 50 15.98 1.71 -3.83
N GLN A 51 17.15 1.31 -3.32
CA GLN A 51 18.27 0.88 -4.16
C GLN A 51 18.03 -0.53 -4.70
N ASP A 52 17.58 -1.46 -3.86
CA ASP A 52 17.25 -2.82 -4.27
C ASP A 52 15.98 -2.84 -5.13
N CYS A 53 15.00 -1.98 -4.85
CA CYS A 53 13.85 -1.77 -5.73
C CYS A 53 14.31 -1.32 -7.12
N GLN A 54 15.15 -0.30 -7.22
CA GLN A 54 15.68 0.18 -8.51
C GLN A 54 16.46 -0.90 -9.24
N TYR A 55 17.34 -1.62 -8.53
CA TYR A 55 18.09 -2.73 -9.10
C TYR A 55 17.16 -3.79 -9.72
N ASN A 56 16.11 -4.18 -9.00
CA ASN A 56 15.15 -5.16 -9.51
C ASN A 56 14.41 -4.62 -10.74
N LEU A 57 13.93 -3.38 -10.68
CA LEU A 57 13.22 -2.74 -11.79
C LEU A 57 14.08 -2.61 -13.07
N ASP A 58 15.39 -2.35 -12.92
CA ASP A 58 16.31 -2.22 -14.06
C ASP A 58 16.60 -3.57 -14.73
N ASN A 59 16.45 -4.67 -13.99
CA ASN A 59 16.72 -6.03 -14.48
C ASN A 59 15.44 -6.78 -14.92
N LEU A 60 14.27 -6.25 -14.62
CA LEU A 60 13.00 -6.80 -15.11
C LEU A 60 12.62 -6.16 -16.46
N PRO A 61 11.96 -6.91 -17.37
CA PRO A 61 11.55 -6.39 -18.66
C PRO A 61 10.61 -5.19 -18.52
N ILE A 62 10.60 -4.33 -19.53
CA ILE A 62 9.55 -3.31 -19.69
C ILE A 62 8.46 -3.96 -20.54
N GLU A 63 7.38 -4.35 -19.92
CA GLU A 63 6.19 -4.86 -20.58
C GLU A 63 5.20 -3.72 -20.84
N SER A 64 4.28 -3.89 -21.80
CA SER A 64 3.29 -2.84 -22.06
C SER A 64 2.22 -2.85 -20.97
N LEU A 65 2.04 -1.72 -20.27
CA LEU A 65 0.96 -1.60 -19.30
C LEU A 65 -0.42 -1.69 -19.95
N SER A 66 -1.29 -2.50 -19.42
CA SER A 66 -2.71 -2.45 -19.68
C SER A 66 -3.31 -1.12 -19.16
N PRO A 67 -4.49 -0.68 -19.68
CA PRO A 67 -5.18 0.49 -19.10
C PRO A 67 -5.49 0.33 -17.61
N GLY A 68 -5.77 -0.90 -17.17
CA GLY A 68 -6.03 -1.24 -15.77
C GLY A 68 -4.81 -1.04 -14.90
N GLU A 69 -3.65 -1.59 -15.28
CA GLU A 69 -2.39 -1.43 -14.55
C GLU A 69 -1.98 0.03 -14.45
N LYS A 70 -2.08 0.77 -15.56
CA LYS A 70 -1.78 2.21 -15.56
C LYS A 70 -2.63 2.96 -14.53
N THR A 71 -3.94 2.68 -14.49
CA THR A 71 -4.87 3.29 -13.53
C THR A 71 -4.52 2.89 -12.11
N SER A 72 -4.23 1.60 -11.88
CA SER A 72 -3.85 1.06 -10.59
C SER A 72 -2.56 1.69 -10.05
N ILE A 73 -1.50 1.79 -10.87
CA ILE A 73 -0.22 2.41 -10.48
C ILE A 73 -0.42 3.86 -10.02
N LEU A 74 -1.21 4.64 -10.77
CA LEU A 74 -1.48 6.04 -10.42
C LEU A 74 -2.33 6.16 -9.16
N PHE A 75 -3.31 5.27 -8.98
CA PHE A 75 -4.15 5.21 -7.79
C PHE A 75 -3.33 4.85 -6.55
N MET A 76 -2.58 3.74 -6.57
CA MET A 76 -1.75 3.31 -5.44
C MET A 76 -0.72 4.37 -5.04
N ARG A 77 -0.17 5.14 -6.00
CA ARG A 77 0.72 6.26 -5.69
C ARG A 77 0.09 7.30 -4.76
N GLU A 78 -1.20 7.62 -4.96
CA GLU A 78 -1.93 8.57 -4.11
C GLU A 78 -2.48 7.88 -2.85
N GLU A 79 -2.74 6.59 -2.87
CA GLU A 79 -3.19 5.83 -1.70
C GLU A 79 -2.08 5.72 -0.64
N GLU A 80 -0.84 5.39 -1.04
CA GLU A 80 0.34 5.46 -0.17
C GLU A 80 0.56 6.87 0.41
N LYS A 81 0.31 7.91 -0.42
CA LYS A 81 0.34 9.29 0.05
C LYS A 81 -0.74 9.55 1.10
N LEU A 82 -1.94 9.00 0.94
CA LEU A 82 -3.04 9.16 1.90
C LEU A 82 -2.64 8.57 3.25
N ALA A 83 -2.09 7.37 3.28
CA ALA A 83 -1.59 6.72 4.49
C ALA A 83 -0.51 7.58 5.16
N ARG A 84 0.53 7.96 4.42
CA ARG A 84 1.60 8.83 4.92
C ARG A 84 1.06 10.12 5.52
N ASP A 85 0.20 10.82 4.80
CA ASP A 85 -0.28 12.16 5.18
C ASP A 85 -1.18 12.11 6.43
N ILE A 86 -2.02 11.08 6.57
CA ILE A 86 -2.82 10.82 7.77
C ILE A 86 -1.89 10.58 8.97
N TYR A 87 -0.89 9.71 8.82
CA TYR A 87 0.01 9.37 9.93
C TYR A 87 0.90 10.53 10.34
N LEU A 88 1.32 11.38 9.39
CA LEU A 88 2.00 12.65 9.71
C LEU A 88 1.11 13.55 10.59
N LYS A 89 -0.18 13.70 10.25
CA LYS A 89 -1.12 14.49 11.05
C LYS A 89 -1.38 13.90 12.44
N PHE A 90 -1.48 12.59 12.52
CA PHE A 90 -1.65 11.92 13.81
C PHE A 90 -0.38 11.97 14.66
N GLN A 91 0.81 11.93 14.05
CA GLN A 91 2.07 12.14 14.77
C GLN A 91 2.15 13.56 15.33
N GLU A 92 1.81 14.57 14.53
CA GLU A 92 1.76 15.97 14.99
C GLU A 92 0.82 16.15 16.20
N LYS A 93 -0.34 15.49 16.16
CA LYS A 93 -1.40 15.67 17.18
C LYS A 93 -1.20 14.82 18.43
N TRP A 94 -0.85 13.55 18.26
CA TRP A 94 -0.86 12.56 19.34
C TRP A 94 0.54 12.17 19.84
N ASN A 95 1.60 12.54 19.10
CA ASN A 95 3.00 12.26 19.43
C ASN A 95 3.27 10.79 19.79
N LEU A 96 2.64 9.84 19.05
CA LEU A 96 2.89 8.42 19.18
C LEU A 96 3.87 7.95 18.12
N ASN A 97 5.00 7.39 18.50
CA ASN A 97 6.10 7.01 17.61
C ASN A 97 5.66 6.09 16.45
N ALA A 98 4.64 5.25 16.66
CA ALA A 98 4.12 4.38 15.61
C ALA A 98 3.68 5.18 14.37
N PHE A 99 2.99 6.32 14.55
CA PHE A 99 2.59 7.16 13.42
C PHE A 99 3.78 7.75 12.69
N GLY A 100 4.79 8.26 13.42
CA GLY A 100 5.99 8.84 12.80
C GLY A 100 6.83 7.81 12.05
N ASN A 101 7.02 6.63 12.63
CA ASN A 101 7.80 5.56 12.01
C ASN A 101 7.11 5.02 10.76
N ILE A 102 5.80 4.76 10.84
CA ILE A 102 5.04 4.23 9.71
C ILE A 102 4.85 5.30 8.63
N SER A 103 4.64 6.58 8.95
CA SER A 103 4.61 7.64 7.93
C SER A 103 5.92 7.75 7.14
N ALA A 104 7.08 7.52 7.79
CA ALA A 104 8.36 7.45 7.09
C ALA A 104 8.46 6.21 6.20
N SER A 105 7.87 5.10 6.61
CA SER A 105 7.74 3.88 5.81
C SER A 105 6.90 4.14 4.55
N GLU A 106 5.71 4.75 4.71
CA GLU A 106 4.82 5.11 3.59
C GLU A 106 5.49 6.05 2.58
N GLN A 107 6.41 6.91 3.05
CA GLN A 107 7.21 7.71 2.11
C GLN A 107 8.06 6.82 1.20
N THR A 108 8.65 5.73 1.72
CA THR A 108 9.43 4.79 0.89
C THR A 108 8.55 3.98 -0.07
N HIS A 109 7.31 3.69 0.33
CA HIS A 109 6.30 3.06 -0.52
C HIS A 109 5.90 3.99 -1.67
N MET A 110 5.57 5.22 -1.37
CA MET A 110 5.34 6.26 -2.37
C MET A 110 6.51 6.34 -3.37
N ASP A 111 7.75 6.32 -2.88
CA ASP A 111 8.93 6.45 -3.72
C ASP A 111 9.16 5.20 -4.59
N ALA A 112 8.80 4.01 -4.12
CA ALA A 112 8.78 2.80 -4.94
C ALA A 112 7.73 2.90 -6.07
N MET A 113 6.53 3.41 -5.77
CA MET A 113 5.52 3.69 -6.80
C MET A 113 5.97 4.75 -7.80
N LEU A 114 6.70 5.78 -7.36
CA LEU A 114 7.28 6.78 -8.25
C LEU A 114 8.31 6.19 -9.23
N LYS A 115 9.05 5.14 -8.80
CA LYS A 115 9.96 4.42 -9.68
C LYS A 115 9.22 3.71 -10.82
N LEU A 116 8.09 3.06 -10.54
CA LEU A 116 7.22 2.47 -11.58
C LEU A 116 6.69 3.56 -12.52
N ILE A 117 6.15 4.65 -11.98
CA ILE A 117 5.65 5.80 -12.75
C ILE A 117 6.74 6.32 -13.69
N THR A 118 7.99 6.45 -13.20
CA THR A 118 9.14 6.91 -13.99
C THR A 118 9.53 5.88 -15.05
N LYS A 119 9.60 4.59 -14.72
CA LYS A 119 9.96 3.51 -15.65
C LYS A 119 9.00 3.46 -16.84
N TYR A 120 7.71 3.67 -16.60
CA TYR A 120 6.65 3.65 -17.63
C TYR A 120 6.32 5.03 -18.21
N ASN A 121 7.11 6.06 -17.88
CA ASN A 121 6.92 7.45 -18.35
C ASN A 121 5.47 7.95 -18.17
N LEU A 122 4.88 7.65 -17.00
CA LEU A 122 3.56 8.14 -16.62
C LEU A 122 3.68 9.52 -15.96
N THR A 123 2.56 10.27 -15.96
CA THR A 123 2.48 11.53 -15.21
C THR A 123 2.20 11.21 -13.73
N ASP A 124 3.07 11.65 -12.80
CA ASP A 124 2.86 11.47 -11.37
C ASP A 124 1.65 12.29 -10.90
N PRO A 125 0.58 11.66 -10.36
CA PRO A 125 -0.61 12.36 -9.88
C PRO A 125 -0.33 13.19 -8.61
N VAL A 126 0.71 12.83 -7.85
CA VAL A 126 1.10 13.58 -6.66
C VAL A 126 1.76 14.90 -7.04
N GLY A 127 2.68 14.89 -8.03
CA GLY A 127 3.35 16.09 -8.52
C GLY A 127 3.86 16.99 -7.38
N ALA A 128 3.37 18.23 -7.33
CA ALA A 128 3.69 19.22 -6.31
C ALA A 128 2.65 19.31 -5.17
N ASN A 129 1.71 18.38 -5.10
CA ASN A 129 0.66 18.36 -4.06
C ASN A 129 1.26 18.22 -2.67
N GLY A 130 0.92 19.16 -1.77
CA GLY A 130 1.32 19.12 -0.36
C GLY A 130 0.57 18.03 0.43
N VAL A 131 0.83 18.01 1.74
CA VAL A 131 0.14 17.10 2.68
C VAL A 131 -1.36 17.38 2.66
N GLY A 132 -2.16 16.31 2.50
CA GLY A 132 -3.62 16.37 2.49
C GLY A 132 -4.23 16.87 1.18
N VAL A 133 -3.46 16.99 0.10
CA VAL A 133 -3.95 17.42 -1.21
C VAL A 133 -3.79 16.28 -2.22
N PHE A 134 -4.90 15.85 -2.84
CA PHE A 134 -4.95 14.73 -3.77
C PHE A 134 -5.54 15.15 -5.12
N THR A 135 -5.04 14.56 -6.18
CA THR A 135 -5.59 14.70 -7.54
C THR A 135 -6.86 13.86 -7.69
N ASN A 136 -6.88 12.68 -7.07
CA ASN A 136 -8.05 11.83 -7.01
C ASN A 136 -9.07 12.37 -5.99
N SER A 137 -10.27 12.74 -6.47
CA SER A 137 -11.32 13.34 -5.62
C SER A 137 -11.89 12.39 -4.56
N ASP A 138 -11.88 11.08 -4.85
CA ASP A 138 -12.39 10.08 -3.91
C ASP A 138 -11.39 9.86 -2.77
N LEU A 139 -10.09 9.86 -3.07
CA LEU A 139 -9.03 9.83 -2.07
C LEU A 139 -9.00 11.13 -1.25
N GLN A 140 -9.26 12.30 -1.87
CA GLN A 140 -9.42 13.55 -1.12
C GLN A 140 -10.56 13.46 -0.11
N ALA A 141 -11.73 12.99 -0.54
CA ALA A 141 -12.88 12.84 0.33
C ALA A 141 -12.65 11.81 1.46
N LEU A 142 -11.96 10.72 1.14
CA LEU A 142 -11.58 9.69 2.11
C LEU A 142 -10.60 10.26 3.14
N TYR A 143 -9.56 10.97 2.71
CA TYR A 143 -8.60 11.62 3.60
C TYR A 143 -9.29 12.58 4.57
N ASP A 144 -10.15 13.47 4.07
CA ASP A 144 -10.83 14.47 4.89
C ASP A 144 -11.72 13.79 5.96
N ALA A 145 -12.43 12.73 5.59
CA ALA A 145 -13.28 11.98 6.51
C ALA A 145 -12.49 11.24 7.59
N LEU A 146 -11.42 10.54 7.19
CA LEU A 146 -10.57 9.75 8.08
C LEU A 146 -9.78 10.66 9.04
N LEU A 147 -9.22 11.77 8.53
CA LEU A 147 -8.54 12.75 9.36
C LEU A 147 -9.47 13.30 10.43
N SER A 148 -10.67 13.75 10.03
CA SER A 148 -11.69 14.28 10.95
C SER A 148 -12.07 13.27 12.04
N GLN A 149 -12.19 11.98 11.71
CA GLN A 149 -12.47 10.92 12.68
C GLN A 149 -11.30 10.72 13.65
N GLY A 150 -10.08 10.55 13.13
CA GLY A 150 -8.89 10.26 13.96
C GLY A 150 -8.45 11.42 14.84
N GLU A 151 -8.84 12.66 14.49
CA GLU A 151 -8.56 13.82 15.32
C GLU A 151 -9.39 13.92 16.61
N THR A 152 -10.36 13.04 16.82
CA THR A 152 -11.24 13.05 17.98
C THR A 152 -10.61 12.42 19.23
N SER A 153 -9.78 11.41 19.09
CA SER A 153 -9.01 10.78 20.19
C SER A 153 -7.87 9.92 19.65
N LEU A 154 -6.87 9.64 20.48
CA LEU A 154 -5.78 8.71 20.13
C LEU A 154 -6.31 7.32 19.72
N ILE A 155 -7.35 6.83 20.42
CA ILE A 155 -7.98 5.55 20.10
C ILE A 155 -8.61 5.59 18.69
N GLU A 156 -9.32 6.68 18.36
CA GLU A 156 -9.88 6.84 17.01
C GLU A 156 -8.79 6.99 15.94
N ALA A 157 -7.69 7.70 16.22
CA ALA A 157 -6.54 7.79 15.33
C ALA A 157 -5.94 6.41 15.04
N LEU A 158 -5.75 5.57 16.05
CA LEU A 158 -5.25 4.20 15.90
C LEU A 158 -6.23 3.30 15.12
N LYS A 159 -7.55 3.47 15.34
CA LYS A 159 -8.56 2.72 14.57
C LYS A 159 -8.59 3.16 13.10
N VAL A 160 -8.47 4.46 12.85
CA VAL A 160 -8.35 4.99 11.49
C VAL A 160 -7.10 4.46 10.81
N ALA A 161 -5.96 4.45 11.50
CA ALA A 161 -4.72 3.91 10.96
C ALA A 161 -4.86 2.42 10.59
N ALA A 162 -5.44 1.61 11.48
CA ALA A 162 -5.71 0.20 11.16
C ALA A 162 -6.68 0.04 9.97
N LEU A 163 -7.69 0.92 9.83
CA LEU A 163 -8.60 0.91 8.69
C LEU A 163 -7.90 1.30 7.38
N VAL A 164 -6.98 2.27 7.40
CA VAL A 164 -6.19 2.65 6.22
C VAL A 164 -5.38 1.46 5.72
N GLU A 165 -4.71 0.74 6.62
CA GLU A 165 -3.97 -0.48 6.23
C GLU A 165 -4.89 -1.59 5.69
N GLU A 166 -6.10 -1.75 6.24
CA GLU A 166 -7.06 -2.71 5.67
C GLU A 166 -7.49 -2.32 4.24
N VAL A 167 -7.69 -1.03 3.98
CA VAL A 167 -8.06 -0.53 2.64
C VAL A 167 -6.93 -0.84 1.67
N ASP A 168 -5.70 -0.49 2.00
CA ASP A 168 -4.53 -0.72 1.17
C ASP A 168 -4.30 -2.22 0.89
N ILE A 169 -4.41 -3.07 1.93
CA ILE A 169 -4.33 -4.54 1.77
C ILE A 169 -5.37 -5.04 0.76
N VAL A 170 -6.63 -4.62 0.88
CA VAL A 170 -7.72 -5.09 0.00
C VAL A 170 -7.52 -4.60 -1.43
N ASP A 171 -7.09 -3.34 -1.62
CA ASP A 171 -6.92 -2.76 -2.94
C ASP A 171 -5.69 -3.35 -3.65
N LEU A 172 -4.57 -3.58 -2.94
CA LEU A 172 -3.41 -4.31 -3.46
C LEU A 172 -3.74 -5.77 -3.81
N GLN A 173 -4.45 -6.51 -2.94
CA GLN A 173 -4.89 -7.88 -3.23
C GLN A 173 -5.79 -7.94 -4.45
N THR A 174 -6.71 -6.99 -4.57
CA THR A 174 -7.63 -6.90 -5.71
C THR A 174 -6.87 -6.61 -7.00
N ALA A 175 -5.93 -5.67 -6.98
CA ALA A 175 -5.12 -5.33 -8.13
C ALA A 175 -4.26 -6.52 -8.58
N LEU A 176 -3.57 -7.19 -7.66
CA LEU A 176 -2.77 -8.39 -7.94
C LEU A 176 -3.61 -9.54 -8.52
N ALA A 177 -4.84 -9.71 -8.05
CA ALA A 177 -5.71 -10.81 -8.49
C ALA A 177 -6.39 -10.54 -9.84
N THR A 178 -6.59 -9.28 -10.24
CA THR A 178 -7.51 -8.95 -11.36
C THR A 178 -6.94 -8.03 -12.44
N VAL A 179 -5.85 -7.34 -12.16
CA VAL A 179 -5.36 -6.24 -13.02
C VAL A 179 -3.90 -6.40 -13.38
N VAL A 180 -3.05 -6.76 -12.42
CA VAL A 180 -1.60 -6.79 -12.57
C VAL A 180 -1.16 -8.09 -13.22
N ASP A 181 -0.41 -7.97 -14.33
CA ASP A 181 0.26 -9.09 -15.00
C ASP A 181 1.74 -8.78 -15.35
N ASN A 182 2.19 -7.53 -15.21
CA ASN A 182 3.58 -7.16 -15.41
C ASN A 182 4.41 -7.49 -14.16
N GLN A 183 5.50 -8.24 -14.36
CA GLN A 183 6.35 -8.79 -13.28
C GLN A 183 6.93 -7.73 -12.33
N ASP A 184 7.23 -6.55 -12.81
CA ASP A 184 7.80 -5.46 -12.01
C ASP A 184 6.73 -4.74 -11.18
N VAL A 185 5.52 -4.62 -11.69
CA VAL A 185 4.37 -4.10 -10.95
C VAL A 185 3.96 -5.08 -9.85
N GLU A 186 3.83 -6.38 -10.20
CA GLU A 186 3.55 -7.46 -9.26
C GLU A 186 4.55 -7.45 -8.10
N MET A 187 5.85 -7.42 -8.40
CA MET A 187 6.91 -7.40 -7.40
C MET A 187 6.78 -6.21 -6.43
N VAL A 188 6.51 -5.01 -6.92
CA VAL A 188 6.35 -3.84 -6.05
C VAL A 188 5.12 -4.00 -5.18
N TYR A 189 3.97 -4.38 -5.76
CA TYR A 189 2.71 -4.54 -5.03
C TYR A 189 2.78 -5.64 -3.97
N GLU A 190 3.44 -6.76 -4.22
CA GLU A 190 3.63 -7.82 -3.22
C GLU A 190 4.41 -7.33 -1.99
N ASN A 191 5.41 -6.47 -2.22
CA ASN A 191 6.19 -5.91 -1.12
C ASN A 191 5.41 -4.83 -0.34
N LEU A 192 4.62 -3.99 -1.02
CA LEU A 192 3.71 -3.05 -0.38
C LEU A 192 2.68 -3.81 0.47
N LEU A 193 2.04 -4.83 -0.11
CA LEU A 193 1.07 -5.68 0.58
C LEU A 193 1.63 -6.34 1.85
N ALA A 194 2.88 -6.83 1.80
CA ALA A 194 3.55 -7.38 2.98
C ALA A 194 3.83 -6.30 4.04
N ALA A 195 4.21 -5.08 3.61
CA ALA A 195 4.44 -3.95 4.49
C ALA A 195 3.15 -3.50 5.19
N SER A 196 2.04 -3.33 4.45
CA SER A 196 0.74 -2.91 5.00
C SER A 196 0.20 -3.93 6.00
N ARG A 197 0.41 -5.24 5.76
CA ARG A 197 0.08 -6.26 6.77
C ARG A 197 0.93 -6.13 8.04
N ASN A 198 2.19 -5.74 7.92
CA ASN A 198 3.04 -5.45 9.09
C ASN A 198 2.57 -4.19 9.82
N HIS A 199 2.22 -3.13 9.12
CA HIS A 199 1.69 -1.90 9.71
C HIS A 199 0.36 -2.13 10.42
N LEU A 200 -0.54 -2.95 9.83
CA LEU A 200 -1.79 -3.36 10.48
C LEU A 200 -1.53 -4.05 11.82
N ARG A 201 -0.56 -5.00 11.87
CA ARG A 201 -0.13 -5.65 13.12
C ARG A 201 0.32 -4.63 14.16
N ALA A 202 1.12 -3.63 13.74
CA ALA A 202 1.62 -2.60 14.64
C ALA A 202 0.50 -1.73 15.21
N PHE A 203 -0.44 -1.26 14.39
CA PHE A 203 -1.57 -0.45 14.86
C PHE A 203 -2.52 -1.24 15.76
N VAL A 204 -2.81 -2.49 15.42
CA VAL A 204 -3.65 -3.38 16.25
C VAL A 204 -2.97 -3.64 17.60
N LYS A 205 -1.66 -3.87 17.64
CA LYS A 205 -0.89 -4.01 18.88
C LYS A 205 -0.95 -2.73 19.74
N ASN A 206 -0.87 -1.56 19.12
CA ASN A 206 -1.00 -0.29 19.83
C ASN A 206 -2.40 -0.10 20.41
N LEU A 207 -3.48 -0.50 19.70
CA LEU A 207 -4.84 -0.50 20.23
C LEU A 207 -5.00 -1.46 21.42
N GLN A 208 -4.43 -2.66 21.32
CA GLN A 208 -4.42 -3.63 22.42
C GLN A 208 -3.72 -3.08 23.67
N ASN A 209 -2.61 -2.36 23.50
CA ASN A 209 -1.91 -1.67 24.60
C ASN A 209 -2.76 -0.58 25.26
N GLN A 210 -3.75 -0.02 24.55
CA GLN A 210 -4.76 0.90 25.08
C GLN A 210 -6.01 0.16 25.63
N GLY A 211 -6.00 -1.18 25.72
CA GLY A 211 -7.13 -1.98 26.18
C GLY A 211 -8.28 -2.07 25.15
N VAL A 212 -8.03 -1.80 23.90
CA VAL A 212 -9.04 -1.78 22.83
C VAL A 212 -8.84 -2.97 21.89
N THR A 213 -9.90 -3.76 21.70
CA THR A 213 -9.94 -4.79 20.65
C THR A 213 -10.40 -4.15 19.34
N TYR A 214 -9.60 -4.30 18.30
CA TYR A 214 -9.97 -3.85 16.96
C TYR A 214 -10.87 -4.88 16.28
N VAL A 215 -11.88 -4.40 15.57
CA VAL A 215 -12.77 -5.22 14.74
C VAL A 215 -12.55 -4.79 13.29
N PRO A 216 -12.16 -5.70 12.37
CA PRO A 216 -11.88 -5.36 10.99
C PRO A 216 -13.13 -4.78 10.30
N GLN A 217 -12.90 -3.85 9.40
CA GLN A 217 -13.94 -3.12 8.70
C GLN A 217 -13.96 -3.38 7.19
N ARG A 218 -12.84 -3.85 6.64
CA ARG A 218 -12.64 -4.14 5.20
C ARG A 218 -12.30 -5.60 4.96
N LEU A 219 -11.43 -6.17 5.77
CA LEU A 219 -11.09 -7.58 5.75
C LEU A 219 -12.22 -8.39 6.40
N THR A 220 -12.39 -9.64 5.97
CA THR A 220 -13.16 -10.60 6.76
C THR A 220 -12.45 -10.90 8.07
N GLN A 221 -13.17 -11.33 9.10
CA GLN A 221 -12.56 -11.70 10.38
C GLN A 221 -11.49 -12.80 10.20
N ALA A 222 -11.71 -13.75 9.30
CA ALA A 222 -10.76 -14.83 9.04
C ALA A 222 -9.45 -14.33 8.40
N GLU A 223 -9.52 -13.39 7.44
CA GLU A 223 -8.34 -12.77 6.83
C GLU A 223 -7.57 -11.93 7.83
N PHE A 224 -8.29 -11.12 8.60
CA PHE A 224 -7.71 -10.33 9.68
C PHE A 224 -7.00 -11.20 10.71
N ASP A 225 -7.66 -12.25 11.21
CA ASP A 225 -7.08 -13.17 12.18
C ASP A 225 -5.85 -13.89 11.61
N ALA A 226 -5.87 -14.27 10.34
CA ALA A 226 -4.72 -14.85 9.67
C ALA A 226 -3.52 -13.88 9.63
N ILE A 227 -3.75 -12.60 9.35
CA ILE A 227 -2.71 -11.56 9.36
C ILE A 227 -2.18 -11.35 10.79
N ILE A 228 -3.06 -11.12 11.76
CA ILE A 228 -2.64 -10.73 13.13
C ILE A 228 -1.92 -11.89 13.85
N ASN A 229 -2.30 -13.14 13.56
CA ASN A 229 -1.70 -14.32 14.19
C ASN A 229 -0.47 -14.87 13.44
N SER A 230 -0.15 -14.37 12.25
CA SER A 230 1.09 -14.71 11.54
C SER A 230 2.28 -13.88 12.05
N GLY A 231 3.51 -14.32 11.71
CA GLY A 231 4.73 -13.55 11.98
C GLY A 231 4.87 -12.32 11.09
N TRP A 232 5.91 -11.54 11.35
CA TRP A 232 6.32 -10.44 10.50
C TRP A 232 6.71 -10.93 9.10
N GLU A 233 6.35 -10.18 8.09
CA GLU A 233 6.66 -10.51 6.70
C GLU A 233 7.90 -9.73 6.26
N HIS A 234 8.92 -10.45 5.80
CA HIS A 234 10.23 -9.88 5.43
C HIS A 234 10.41 -9.71 3.91
N GLY A 235 9.33 -9.78 3.15
CA GLY A 235 9.35 -9.77 1.69
C GLY A 235 9.73 -11.13 1.09
N GLN A 236 9.59 -11.24 -0.22
CA GLN A 236 9.96 -12.46 -0.93
C GLN A 236 11.48 -12.49 -1.16
N HIS A 237 12.15 -13.52 -0.69
CA HIS A 237 13.47 -13.88 -1.17
C HIS A 237 13.27 -14.48 -2.57
N GLY A 238 13.91 -13.88 -3.57
CA GLY A 238 13.95 -14.48 -4.91
C GLY A 238 14.46 -15.92 -4.79
N GLY A 239 13.61 -16.87 -5.12
CA GLY A 239 13.94 -18.29 -5.22
C GLY A 239 14.81 -18.55 -6.45
#